data_dc3adea33f46daa854cb40b6824b9f5e
#
_entry.id   dc3adea33f46daa854cb40b6824b9f5e
#
_cell.length_a   1.000
_cell.length_b   1.000
_cell.length_c   1.000
_cell.angle_alpha   90.00
_cell.angle_beta   90.00
_cell.angle_gamma   90.00
#
_symmetry.space_group_name_H-M   'P 1'
#
loop_
_entity.id
_entity.type
_entity.pdbx_description
1 polymer ?
#
loop_
_entity_poly.entity_id
_entity_poly.type
_entity_poly.pdbx_seq_one_letter_code
_entity_poly.pdbx_strand_id
1 'polypeptide(L)'
;MNKIFKVVWNKSKNCYVVVSEFAKNNSGKKKIVVAGIFAALAMTNANVALAVNEVPTSTGGASVAFGDSATVTGANAVGLGNNASVTGVNAVGLGTNVKATLSDVVAIGTAAKVESASGGVAIGQNAYSKARYSNTPSVAVGKNSIANGGTAIAIGTSATVNEAGTNFSQGIAIGGGALPGQGATVVGDQAIAIGGNTKALGHSSIVIGGDDADRMTSTKAVYTDINTGKA
;
A
#
# COMPACT_ATOMS: atom_id res chain seq x y z
N MET A 1 44.79 -49.71 -31.43
CA MET A 1 43.87 -48.54 -31.26
C MET A 1 42.55 -49.07 -30.77
N ASN A 2 42.23 -48.91 -29.50
CA ASN A 2 40.93 -49.33 -28.95
C ASN A 2 39.85 -48.37 -29.44
N LYS A 3 38.87 -48.87 -30.15
CA LYS A 3 37.68 -48.10 -30.54
C LYS A 3 36.67 -48.10 -29.39
N ILE A 4 36.49 -46.96 -28.77
CA ILE A 4 35.64 -46.78 -27.58
C ILE A 4 34.22 -46.39 -28.04
N PHE A 5 33.45 -47.40 -28.49
CA PHE A 5 32.08 -47.26 -28.91
C PHE A 5 31.20 -48.35 -28.26
N LYS A 6 29.98 -47.99 -27.87
CA LYS A 6 28.97 -48.95 -27.43
C LYS A 6 27.71 -48.81 -28.28
N VAL A 7 26.98 -49.90 -28.41
CA VAL A 7 25.68 -49.94 -29.10
C VAL A 7 24.61 -49.81 -28.07
N VAL A 8 23.72 -48.85 -28.25
CA VAL A 8 22.58 -48.60 -27.37
C VAL A 8 21.27 -48.59 -28.15
N TRP A 9 20.25 -49.12 -27.57
CA TRP A 9 18.90 -49.06 -28.15
C TRP A 9 18.28 -47.67 -28.01
N ASN A 10 17.96 -47.03 -29.12
CA ASN A 10 17.27 -45.76 -29.15
C ASN A 10 15.77 -45.97 -29.28
N LYS A 11 15.03 -45.76 -28.19
CA LYS A 11 13.58 -45.95 -28.13
C LYS A 11 12.82 -45.01 -29.06
N SER A 12 13.31 -43.78 -29.30
CA SER A 12 12.63 -42.80 -30.16
C SER A 12 12.76 -43.15 -31.65
N LYS A 13 13.82 -43.81 -32.05
CA LYS A 13 14.08 -44.20 -33.41
C LYS A 13 13.83 -45.71 -33.66
N ASN A 14 13.47 -46.45 -32.60
CA ASN A 14 13.27 -47.89 -32.63
C ASN A 14 14.39 -48.67 -33.33
N CYS A 15 15.64 -48.31 -33.10
CA CYS A 15 16.81 -48.93 -33.67
C CYS A 15 18.01 -48.89 -32.73
N TYR A 16 19.02 -49.75 -32.99
CA TYR A 16 20.30 -49.66 -32.31
C TYR A 16 21.17 -48.56 -32.94
N VAL A 17 21.78 -47.73 -32.10
CA VAL A 17 22.71 -46.67 -32.49
C VAL A 17 24.07 -46.85 -31.81
N VAL A 18 25.13 -46.55 -32.53
CA VAL A 18 26.49 -46.58 -32.00
C VAL A 18 26.77 -45.21 -31.36
N VAL A 19 27.17 -45.23 -30.10
CA VAL A 19 27.51 -44.01 -29.35
C VAL A 19 28.89 -44.16 -28.72
N SER A 20 29.55 -43.05 -28.45
CA SER A 20 30.79 -43.02 -27.67
C SER A 20 30.53 -43.59 -26.27
N GLU A 21 31.48 -44.36 -25.74
CA GLU A 21 31.42 -44.85 -24.35
C GLU A 21 31.34 -43.72 -23.30
N PHE A 22 31.81 -42.52 -23.66
CA PHE A 22 31.74 -41.33 -22.81
C PHE A 22 30.42 -40.58 -22.93
N ALA A 23 29.51 -41.00 -23.82
CA ALA A 23 28.20 -40.37 -23.92
C ALA A 23 27.39 -40.61 -22.64
N LYS A 24 27.31 -39.62 -21.74
CA LYS A 24 26.44 -39.65 -20.56
C LYS A 24 25.03 -39.31 -20.98
N ASN A 25 24.08 -40.15 -20.58
CA ASN A 25 22.66 -39.86 -20.76
C ASN A 25 22.23 -38.75 -19.79
N ASN A 26 22.23 -37.50 -20.27
CA ASN A 26 21.81 -36.33 -19.48
C ASN A 26 20.31 -36.04 -19.56
N SER A 27 19.53 -36.89 -20.21
CA SER A 27 18.10 -36.61 -20.46
C SER A 27 17.20 -36.74 -19.21
N GLY A 28 17.65 -37.46 -18.16
CA GLY A 28 16.85 -37.67 -16.95
C GLY A 28 16.85 -36.51 -15.94
N LYS A 29 17.99 -35.84 -15.78
CA LYS A 29 18.13 -34.85 -14.70
C LYS A 29 17.55 -33.47 -15.02
N LYS A 30 17.53 -33.06 -16.28
CA LYS A 30 16.94 -31.76 -16.68
C LYS A 30 15.41 -31.79 -16.66
N LYS A 31 14.78 -32.92 -16.92
CA LYS A 31 13.31 -33.05 -16.86
C LYS A 31 12.75 -32.98 -15.45
N ILE A 32 13.49 -33.45 -14.44
CA ILE A 32 13.02 -33.46 -13.05
C ILE A 32 13.03 -32.05 -12.46
N VAL A 33 14.04 -31.22 -12.77
CA VAL A 33 14.11 -29.84 -12.26
C VAL A 33 13.04 -28.96 -12.88
N VAL A 34 12.82 -29.07 -14.19
CA VAL A 34 11.78 -28.30 -14.90
C VAL A 34 10.38 -28.78 -14.51
N ALA A 35 10.15 -30.10 -14.39
CA ALA A 35 8.88 -30.64 -13.92
C ALA A 35 8.58 -30.28 -12.45
N GLY A 36 9.60 -30.20 -11.59
CA GLY A 36 9.46 -29.77 -10.20
C GLY A 36 9.05 -28.30 -10.09
N ILE A 37 9.63 -27.44 -10.92
CA ILE A 37 9.29 -26.00 -10.93
C ILE A 37 7.87 -25.79 -11.51
N PHE A 38 7.52 -26.50 -12.60
CA PHE A 38 6.15 -26.40 -13.15
C PHE A 38 5.10 -27.09 -12.29
N ALA A 39 5.40 -28.18 -11.59
CA ALA A 39 4.49 -28.80 -10.65
C ALA A 39 4.25 -27.94 -9.41
N ALA A 40 5.26 -27.22 -8.93
CA ALA A 40 5.10 -26.24 -7.85
C ALA A 40 4.26 -25.03 -8.27
N LEU A 41 4.28 -24.65 -9.57
CA LEU A 41 3.45 -23.56 -10.10
C LEU A 41 2.02 -24.01 -10.48
N ALA A 42 1.80 -25.31 -10.76
CA ALA A 42 0.51 -25.82 -11.23
C ALA A 42 -0.39 -26.38 -10.12
N MET A 43 0.16 -26.58 -8.94
CA MET A 43 -0.63 -27.02 -7.78
C MET A 43 -1.11 -25.78 -7.02
N THR A 44 -2.35 -25.52 -7.18
CA THR A 44 -3.20 -24.58 -6.44
C THR A 44 -3.37 -23.21 -7.09
N ASN A 45 -4.59 -22.71 -7.03
CA ASN A 45 -4.98 -21.32 -7.23
C ASN A 45 -3.86 -20.39 -6.75
N ALA A 46 -3.10 -19.84 -7.67
CA ALA A 46 -1.79 -19.23 -7.55
C ALA A 46 -1.54 -18.38 -6.29
N ASN A 47 -1.19 -19.02 -5.20
CA ASN A 47 -0.59 -18.34 -4.05
C ASN A 47 0.93 -18.34 -4.26
N VAL A 48 1.48 -17.28 -4.78
CA VAL A 48 2.93 -17.14 -4.90
C VAL A 48 3.46 -16.56 -3.59
N ALA A 49 4.04 -17.44 -2.77
CA ALA A 49 4.79 -17.03 -1.59
C ALA A 49 6.30 -17.15 -1.90
N LEU A 50 7.00 -16.04 -1.99
CA LEU A 50 8.45 -15.97 -2.14
C LEU A 50 9.03 -15.47 -0.81
N ALA A 51 9.63 -16.38 -0.04
CA ALA A 51 10.21 -16.09 1.26
C ALA A 51 11.69 -15.76 1.18
N VAL A 52 12.15 -14.92 2.07
CA VAL A 52 13.58 -14.65 2.30
C VAL A 52 14.07 -15.29 3.60
N ASN A 53 13.36 -15.23 4.70
CA ASN A 53 13.79 -15.79 5.99
C ASN A 53 12.67 -16.45 6.80
N GLU A 54 11.45 -15.94 6.71
CA GLU A 54 10.24 -16.60 7.23
C GLU A 54 9.20 -16.73 6.10
N VAL A 55 8.48 -17.85 6.12
CA VAL A 55 7.54 -18.17 5.04
C VAL A 55 6.36 -17.19 5.07
N PRO A 56 6.19 -16.36 4.03
CA PRO A 56 4.98 -15.56 3.94
C PRO A 56 3.76 -16.48 3.79
N THR A 57 2.69 -16.13 4.47
CA THR A 57 1.45 -16.91 4.44
C THR A 57 0.46 -16.26 3.47
N SER A 58 0.09 -16.98 2.42
CA SER A 58 -0.98 -16.61 1.51
C SER A 58 -2.03 -17.70 1.49
N THR A 59 -3.21 -17.45 2.04
CA THR A 59 -4.31 -18.42 2.12
C THR A 59 -5.58 -17.94 1.42
N GLY A 60 -5.63 -16.68 1.01
CA GLY A 60 -6.71 -16.14 0.18
C GLY A 60 -6.64 -16.65 -1.26
N GLY A 61 -7.77 -16.85 -1.93
CA GLY A 61 -7.80 -17.19 -3.36
C GLY A 61 -7.18 -16.05 -4.18
N ALA A 62 -6.30 -16.38 -5.15
CA ALA A 62 -5.61 -15.42 -6.04
C ALA A 62 -4.88 -14.28 -5.32
N SER A 63 -4.31 -14.55 -4.14
CA SER A 63 -3.56 -13.56 -3.36
C SER A 63 -2.04 -13.71 -3.50
N VAL A 64 -1.30 -12.63 -3.28
CA VAL A 64 0.16 -12.57 -3.36
C VAL A 64 0.74 -12.09 -2.03
N ALA A 65 1.66 -12.87 -1.45
CA ALA A 65 2.42 -12.50 -0.27
C ALA A 65 3.92 -12.54 -0.56
N PHE A 66 4.65 -11.51 -0.17
CA PHE A 66 6.10 -11.46 -0.28
C PHE A 66 6.72 -10.64 0.86
N GLY A 67 7.75 -11.18 1.49
CA GLY A 67 8.48 -10.58 2.62
C GLY A 67 8.41 -11.43 3.88
N ASP A 68 9.36 -11.23 4.78
CA ASP A 68 9.44 -11.96 6.03
C ASP A 68 8.18 -11.72 6.88
N SER A 69 7.57 -12.78 7.40
CA SER A 69 6.35 -12.72 8.22
C SER A 69 5.15 -12.00 7.54
N ALA A 70 5.16 -11.87 6.20
CA ALA A 70 4.02 -11.32 5.49
C ALA A 70 2.81 -12.27 5.59
N THR A 71 1.66 -11.75 5.95
CA THR A 71 0.41 -12.51 6.07
C THR A 71 -0.64 -11.93 5.14
N VAL A 72 -1.07 -12.71 4.14
CA VAL A 72 -2.12 -12.32 3.19
C VAL A 72 -3.22 -13.39 3.19
N THR A 73 -4.36 -13.08 3.75
CA THR A 73 -5.50 -14.02 3.84
C THR A 73 -6.74 -13.53 3.08
N GLY A 74 -6.74 -12.28 2.65
CA GLY A 74 -7.82 -11.74 1.81
C GLY A 74 -7.81 -12.33 0.41
N ALA A 75 -8.96 -12.65 -0.15
CA ALA A 75 -9.06 -13.05 -1.56
C ALA A 75 -8.69 -11.87 -2.48
N ASN A 76 -7.99 -12.15 -3.59
CA ASN A 76 -7.52 -11.14 -4.55
C ASN A 76 -6.65 -10.03 -3.92
N ALA A 77 -5.97 -10.33 -2.82
CA ALA A 77 -5.19 -9.35 -2.07
C ALA A 77 -3.69 -9.42 -2.41
N VAL A 78 -3.01 -8.30 -2.26
CA VAL A 78 -1.56 -8.20 -2.46
C VAL A 78 -0.91 -7.65 -1.20
N GLY A 79 0.06 -8.39 -0.64
CA GLY A 79 0.83 -7.97 0.52
C GLY A 79 2.33 -8.12 0.26
N LEU A 80 3.05 -7.02 0.17
CA LEU A 80 4.50 -7.01 -0.05
C LEU A 80 5.21 -6.22 1.03
N GLY A 81 6.11 -6.85 1.75
CA GLY A 81 6.95 -6.22 2.77
C GLY A 81 7.09 -7.07 4.02
N ASN A 82 8.10 -6.75 4.82
CA ASN A 82 8.32 -7.42 6.11
C ASN A 82 7.13 -7.15 7.04
N ASN A 83 6.58 -8.21 7.64
CA ASN A 83 5.44 -8.15 8.53
C ASN A 83 4.21 -7.40 7.95
N ALA A 84 4.00 -7.51 6.64
CA ALA A 84 2.81 -6.98 5.99
C ALA A 84 1.58 -7.81 6.39
N SER A 85 0.51 -7.17 6.83
CA SER A 85 -0.75 -7.82 7.24
C SER A 85 -1.89 -7.37 6.33
N VAL A 86 -2.30 -8.24 5.38
CA VAL A 86 -3.34 -7.95 4.39
C VAL A 86 -4.41 -9.02 4.46
N THR A 87 -5.47 -8.75 5.19
CA THR A 87 -6.55 -9.71 5.43
C THR A 87 -7.87 -9.34 4.74
N GLY A 88 -7.95 -8.12 4.22
CA GLY A 88 -9.12 -7.67 3.48
C GLY A 88 -9.21 -8.25 2.07
N VAL A 89 -10.41 -8.51 1.60
CA VAL A 89 -10.67 -8.91 0.20
C VAL A 89 -10.34 -7.73 -0.72
N ASN A 90 -9.72 -8.00 -1.89
CA ASN A 90 -9.27 -6.99 -2.86
C ASN A 90 -8.34 -5.91 -2.25
N ALA A 91 -7.66 -6.20 -1.15
CA ALA A 91 -6.84 -5.23 -0.45
C ALA A 91 -5.40 -5.21 -0.98
N VAL A 92 -4.76 -4.04 -0.92
CA VAL A 92 -3.36 -3.86 -1.27
C VAL A 92 -2.59 -3.32 -0.06
N GLY A 93 -1.55 -4.03 0.34
CA GLY A 93 -0.64 -3.62 1.41
C GLY A 93 0.82 -3.70 0.95
N LEU A 94 1.49 -2.57 0.81
CA LEU A 94 2.88 -2.49 0.36
C LEU A 94 3.74 -1.73 1.37
N GLY A 95 4.66 -2.41 2.02
CA GLY A 95 5.60 -1.80 2.98
C GLY A 95 5.79 -2.60 4.26
N THR A 96 6.79 -2.25 5.04
CA THR A 96 7.06 -2.89 6.35
C THR A 96 5.99 -2.53 7.37
N ASN A 97 5.49 -3.51 8.11
CA ASN A 97 4.44 -3.35 9.13
C ASN A 97 3.14 -2.70 8.60
N VAL A 98 2.88 -2.80 7.32
CA VAL A 98 1.65 -2.27 6.72
C VAL A 98 0.42 -3.07 7.18
N LYS A 99 -0.72 -2.38 7.34
CA LYS A 99 -2.00 -3.02 7.73
C LYS A 99 -3.13 -2.66 6.78
N ALA A 100 -3.58 -3.64 5.99
CA ALA A 100 -4.71 -3.55 5.08
C ALA A 100 -5.73 -4.66 5.41
N THR A 101 -6.46 -4.49 6.51
CA THR A 101 -7.26 -5.57 7.11
C THR A 101 -8.74 -5.55 6.71
N LEU A 102 -9.16 -4.54 5.97
CA LEU A 102 -10.52 -4.37 5.48
C LEU A 102 -10.58 -4.56 3.96
N SER A 103 -11.77 -4.78 3.43
CA SER A 103 -11.96 -4.98 1.99
C SER A 103 -11.76 -3.70 1.19
N ASP A 104 -11.27 -3.86 -0.04
CA ASP A 104 -11.11 -2.79 -1.04
C ASP A 104 -10.22 -1.62 -0.58
N VAL A 105 -9.27 -1.88 0.35
CA VAL A 105 -8.39 -0.85 0.91
C VAL A 105 -7.01 -0.83 0.24
N VAL A 106 -6.38 0.33 0.27
CA VAL A 106 -5.00 0.52 -0.17
C VAL A 106 -4.17 1.09 0.98
N ALA A 107 -3.15 0.35 1.43
CA ALA A 107 -2.18 0.81 2.41
C ALA A 107 -0.76 0.67 1.84
N ILE A 108 -0.07 1.79 1.61
CA ILE A 108 1.27 1.81 1.01
C ILE A 108 2.22 2.67 1.85
N GLY A 109 3.30 2.07 2.30
CA GLY A 109 4.33 2.74 3.10
C GLY A 109 4.60 2.01 4.41
N THR A 110 5.74 2.30 5.04
CA THR A 110 6.07 1.73 6.35
C THR A 110 5.03 2.13 7.38
N ALA A 111 4.44 1.15 8.04
CA ALA A 111 3.38 1.32 9.03
C ALA A 111 2.13 2.08 8.54
N ALA A 112 1.92 2.15 7.22
CA ALA A 112 0.66 2.66 6.68
C ALA A 112 -0.51 1.76 7.09
N LYS A 113 -1.65 2.37 7.44
CA LYS A 113 -2.75 1.64 8.06
C LYS A 113 -4.12 2.17 7.67
N VAL A 114 -5.04 1.27 7.32
CA VAL A 114 -6.45 1.57 7.12
C VAL A 114 -7.27 0.84 8.18
N GLU A 115 -8.09 1.56 8.93
CA GLU A 115 -8.98 1.02 9.96
C GLU A 115 -10.41 1.53 9.82
N SER A 116 -11.35 0.70 10.19
CA SER A 116 -12.76 0.99 10.40
C SER A 116 -13.64 1.15 9.16
N ALA A 117 -13.12 1.31 7.94
CA ALA A 117 -13.97 1.33 6.74
C ALA A 117 -13.31 0.64 5.55
N SER A 118 -14.10 -0.08 4.78
CA SER A 118 -13.72 -0.57 3.46
C SER A 118 -13.55 0.59 2.48
N GLY A 119 -12.70 0.41 1.45
CA GLY A 119 -12.44 1.44 0.45
C GLY A 119 -11.50 2.57 0.89
N GLY A 120 -10.97 2.52 2.10
CA GLY A 120 -10.04 3.54 2.61
C GLY A 120 -8.66 3.49 1.95
N VAL A 121 -7.97 4.63 1.91
CA VAL A 121 -6.62 4.77 1.33
C VAL A 121 -5.66 5.38 2.34
N ALA A 122 -4.52 4.73 2.56
CA ALA A 122 -3.41 5.25 3.37
C ALA A 122 -2.09 5.09 2.59
N ILE A 123 -1.50 6.19 2.14
CA ILE A 123 -0.26 6.18 1.35
C ILE A 123 0.78 7.10 1.99
N GLY A 124 1.89 6.52 2.42
CA GLY A 124 3.00 7.22 3.07
C GLY A 124 3.43 6.53 4.36
N GLN A 125 4.63 6.84 4.84
CA GLN A 125 5.11 6.34 6.13
C GLN A 125 4.17 6.81 7.25
N ASN A 126 3.66 5.89 8.07
CA ASN A 126 2.69 6.15 9.13
C ASN A 126 1.39 6.84 8.66
N ALA A 127 1.06 6.79 7.37
CA ALA A 127 -0.22 7.29 6.91
C ALA A 127 -1.37 6.50 7.55
N TYR A 128 -2.36 7.18 8.06
CA TYR A 128 -3.44 6.56 8.79
C TYR A 128 -4.82 7.02 8.30
N SER A 129 -5.53 6.12 7.67
CA SER A 129 -6.93 6.29 7.28
C SER A 129 -7.81 5.57 8.30
N LYS A 130 -8.56 6.33 9.09
CA LYS A 130 -9.47 5.82 10.10
C LYS A 130 -10.86 6.40 9.91
N ALA A 131 -11.69 5.65 9.24
CA ALA A 131 -13.09 6.03 9.15
C ALA A 131 -13.81 5.83 10.48
N ARG A 132 -14.81 6.63 10.73
CA ARG A 132 -15.64 6.49 11.93
C ARG A 132 -16.68 5.38 11.78
N TYR A 133 -17.20 5.21 10.58
CA TYR A 133 -18.23 4.23 10.26
C TYR A 133 -17.76 3.30 9.13
N SER A 134 -18.24 2.08 9.12
CA SER A 134 -17.80 1.04 8.17
C SER A 134 -17.98 1.38 6.69
N ASN A 135 -18.88 2.29 6.35
CA ASN A 135 -19.20 2.66 4.97
C ASN A 135 -18.73 4.08 4.59
N THR A 136 -17.82 4.66 5.34
CA THR A 136 -17.34 6.03 5.10
C THR A 136 -15.84 6.05 4.91
N PRO A 137 -15.33 5.61 3.73
CA PRO A 137 -13.89 5.53 3.47
C PRO A 137 -13.23 6.91 3.57
N SER A 138 -12.04 6.93 4.13
CA SER A 138 -11.21 8.14 4.22
C SER A 138 -9.90 7.99 3.46
N VAL A 139 -9.27 9.10 3.12
CA VAL A 139 -8.03 9.16 2.34
C VAL A 139 -6.95 9.89 3.11
N ALA A 140 -5.85 9.19 3.41
CA ALA A 140 -4.65 9.76 4.03
C ALA A 140 -3.45 9.56 3.10
N VAL A 141 -2.90 10.62 2.55
CA VAL A 141 -1.76 10.59 1.63
C VAL A 141 -0.66 11.53 2.10
N GLY A 142 0.48 10.98 2.45
CA GLY A 142 1.64 11.71 2.95
C GLY A 142 2.23 11.08 4.20
N LYS A 143 3.50 11.38 4.49
CA LYS A 143 4.14 10.92 5.72
C LYS A 143 3.40 11.47 6.94
N ASN A 144 3.05 10.60 7.89
CA ASN A 144 2.31 10.95 9.11
C ASN A 144 0.96 11.64 8.85
N SER A 145 0.37 11.48 7.67
CA SER A 145 -0.98 12.00 7.40
C SER A 145 -2.04 11.22 8.18
N ILE A 146 -3.05 11.90 8.69
CA ILE A 146 -4.12 11.30 9.48
C ILE A 146 -5.48 11.75 8.95
N ALA A 147 -6.24 10.85 8.39
CA ALA A 147 -7.64 11.07 8.03
C ALA A 147 -8.54 10.31 9.01
N ASN A 148 -8.84 10.94 10.15
CA ASN A 148 -9.68 10.38 11.22
C ASN A 148 -11.10 10.97 11.15
N GLY A 149 -11.88 10.42 10.28
CA GLY A 149 -13.27 10.81 10.07
C GLY A 149 -13.87 10.04 8.90
N GLY A 150 -15.17 9.89 8.84
CA GLY A 150 -15.79 9.26 7.67
C GLY A 150 -15.72 10.21 6.46
N THR A 151 -15.31 9.74 5.31
CA THR A 151 -15.10 10.54 4.10
C THR A 151 -14.06 11.69 4.24
N ALA A 152 -13.23 11.66 5.29
CA ALA A 152 -12.17 12.64 5.51
C ALA A 152 -11.05 12.52 4.47
N ILE A 153 -10.46 13.64 4.08
CA ILE A 153 -9.32 13.72 3.16
C ILE A 153 -8.18 14.46 3.83
N ALA A 154 -7.04 13.77 4.02
CA ALA A 154 -5.80 14.35 4.53
C ALA A 154 -4.67 14.13 3.53
N ILE A 155 -4.20 15.16 2.86
CA ILE A 155 -3.15 15.08 1.84
C ILE A 155 -2.00 16.03 2.17
N GLY A 156 -0.82 15.48 2.37
CA GLY A 156 0.40 16.20 2.71
C GLY A 156 1.09 15.63 3.94
N THR A 157 2.37 15.91 4.11
CA THR A 157 3.11 15.50 5.30
C THR A 157 2.48 16.10 6.55
N SER A 158 2.12 15.27 7.50
CA SER A 158 1.44 15.66 8.75
C SER A 158 0.08 16.36 8.55
N ALA A 159 -0.53 16.30 7.36
CA ALA A 159 -1.89 16.74 7.17
C ALA A 159 -2.84 15.92 8.05
N THR A 160 -3.73 16.60 8.79
CA THR A 160 -4.56 15.94 9.80
C THR A 160 -5.99 16.39 9.71
N VAL A 161 -6.89 15.46 9.53
CA VAL A 161 -8.29 15.61 9.87
C VAL A 161 -8.52 14.83 11.17
N ASN A 162 -8.77 15.53 12.25
CA ASN A 162 -8.94 14.92 13.56
C ASN A 162 -10.20 15.49 14.22
N GLU A 163 -11.30 14.95 13.87
CA GLU A 163 -12.59 15.41 14.36
C GLU A 163 -12.77 15.09 15.85
N ALA A 164 -12.84 16.16 16.62
CA ALA A 164 -13.27 16.11 18.02
C ALA A 164 -14.78 16.21 18.07
N GLY A 165 -15.47 15.08 18.14
CA GLY A 165 -16.92 15.14 18.32
C GLY A 165 -17.68 13.98 17.70
N THR A 166 -18.95 14.01 17.81
CA THR A 166 -19.76 12.82 17.87
C THR A 166 -20.38 12.34 16.56
N ASN A 167 -20.46 13.08 15.47
CA ASN A 167 -21.30 12.60 14.36
C ASN A 167 -20.89 12.98 12.94
N PHE A 168 -19.74 13.63 12.70
CA PHE A 168 -19.49 14.21 11.38
C PHE A 168 -18.07 13.95 10.91
N SER A 169 -17.81 14.09 9.61
CA SER A 169 -16.61 13.48 9.11
C SER A 169 -16.26 13.81 7.67
N GLN A 170 -16.53 15.00 7.22
CA GLN A 170 -16.28 15.39 5.84
C GLN A 170 -15.17 16.45 5.74
N GLY A 171 -14.22 16.43 6.68
CA GLY A 171 -13.12 17.38 6.70
C GLY A 171 -12.12 17.17 5.56
N ILE A 172 -11.57 18.25 5.04
CA ILE A 172 -10.54 18.24 4.00
C ILE A 172 -9.33 19.03 4.49
N ALA A 173 -8.20 18.34 4.68
CA ALA A 173 -6.91 18.92 5.02
C ALA A 173 -5.90 18.66 3.90
N ILE A 174 -5.49 19.67 3.17
CA ILE A 174 -4.52 19.58 2.07
C ILE A 174 -3.38 20.56 2.32
N GLY A 175 -2.21 20.06 2.61
CA GLY A 175 -1.01 20.87 2.85
C GLY A 175 -0.05 20.16 3.79
N GLY A 176 1.22 20.14 3.40
CA GLY A 176 2.29 19.54 4.17
C GLY A 176 3.00 20.54 5.05
N GLY A 177 3.61 20.07 6.12
CA GLY A 177 4.55 20.83 6.95
C GLY A 177 5.86 20.07 7.12
N ALA A 178 6.95 20.81 7.35
CA ALA A 178 8.26 20.21 7.55
C ALA A 178 8.37 19.44 8.89
N LEU A 179 7.63 19.87 9.89
CA LEU A 179 7.60 19.27 11.22
C LEU A 179 6.22 18.66 11.54
N PRO A 180 6.16 17.71 12.49
CA PRO A 180 4.89 17.22 13.00
C PRO A 180 3.97 18.36 13.47
N GLY A 181 2.71 18.35 13.09
CA GLY A 181 1.74 19.38 13.45
C GLY A 181 1.76 20.66 12.59
N GLN A 182 2.66 20.75 11.63
CA GLN A 182 2.70 21.86 10.64
C GLN A 182 1.94 21.53 9.34
N GLY A 183 1.36 20.37 9.19
CA GLY A 183 0.43 20.08 8.10
C GLY A 183 -0.88 20.82 8.26
N ALA A 184 -1.65 20.91 7.19
CA ALA A 184 -3.02 21.38 7.26
C ALA A 184 -3.81 20.58 8.31
N THR A 185 -4.54 21.26 9.18
CA THR A 185 -5.27 20.64 10.28
C THR A 185 -6.75 21.02 10.23
N VAL A 186 -7.62 20.02 10.25
CA VAL A 186 -9.06 20.18 10.37
C VAL A 186 -9.53 19.52 11.65
N VAL A 187 -10.29 20.25 12.45
CA VAL A 187 -10.97 19.78 13.67
C VAL A 187 -12.48 19.88 13.55
N GLY A 188 -12.95 20.91 12.83
CA GLY A 188 -14.38 21.13 12.61
C GLY A 188 -14.98 20.16 11.60
N ASP A 189 -16.24 19.78 11.81
CA ASP A 189 -17.01 19.02 10.84
C ASP A 189 -17.22 19.81 9.54
N GLN A 190 -17.14 19.14 8.39
CA GLN A 190 -17.32 19.76 7.07
C GLN A 190 -16.38 20.97 6.81
N ALA A 191 -15.26 21.02 7.53
CA ALA A 191 -14.33 22.12 7.42
C ALA A 191 -13.22 21.82 6.39
N ILE A 192 -12.63 22.85 5.82
CA ILE A 192 -11.61 22.79 4.79
C ILE A 192 -10.40 23.60 5.23
N ALA A 193 -9.22 22.97 5.25
CA ALA A 193 -7.93 23.61 5.46
C ALA A 193 -7.02 23.30 4.28
N ILE A 194 -6.60 24.31 3.53
CA ILE A 194 -5.69 24.16 2.39
C ILE A 194 -4.48 25.07 2.55
N GLY A 195 -3.31 24.48 2.60
CA GLY A 195 -2.02 25.15 2.79
C GLY A 195 -1.26 24.63 4.00
N GLY A 196 0.06 24.80 4.02
CA GLY A 196 0.90 24.43 5.17
C GLY A 196 0.49 25.19 6.43
N ASN A 197 0.45 24.49 7.58
CA ASN A 197 0.14 25.07 8.91
C ASN A 197 -1.25 25.74 9.03
N THR A 198 -2.17 25.51 8.07
CA THR A 198 -3.53 26.03 8.16
C THR A 198 -4.36 25.23 9.17
N LYS A 199 -5.24 25.89 9.91
CA LYS A 199 -6.10 25.26 10.94
C LYS A 199 -7.55 25.69 10.79
N ALA A 200 -8.41 24.77 10.39
CA ALA A 200 -9.85 24.94 10.34
C ALA A 200 -10.51 24.27 11.58
N LEU A 201 -10.75 25.05 12.62
CA LEU A 201 -11.20 24.56 13.92
C LEU A 201 -12.72 24.55 14.09
N GLY A 202 -13.40 25.45 13.40
CA GLY A 202 -14.86 25.57 13.45
C GLY A 202 -15.57 24.66 12.45
N HIS A 203 -16.80 24.27 12.75
CA HIS A 203 -17.66 23.55 11.80
C HIS A 203 -17.90 24.41 10.55
N SER A 204 -17.90 23.77 9.38
CA SER A 204 -18.11 24.41 8.07
C SER A 204 -17.16 25.57 7.77
N SER A 205 -16.02 25.65 8.48
CA SER A 205 -15.03 26.68 8.26
C SER A 205 -14.16 26.38 7.05
N ILE A 206 -13.75 27.40 6.32
CA ILE A 206 -12.83 27.29 5.20
C ILE A 206 -11.63 28.16 5.47
N VAL A 207 -10.44 27.57 5.50
CA VAL A 207 -9.14 28.23 5.67
C VAL A 207 -8.27 27.88 4.49
N ILE A 208 -7.88 28.86 3.71
CA ILE A 208 -6.94 28.71 2.58
C ILE A 208 -5.82 29.71 2.78
N GLY A 209 -4.58 29.22 2.80
CA GLY A 209 -3.42 30.09 3.00
C GLY A 209 -2.13 29.31 3.14
N GLY A 210 -1.09 29.93 3.61
CA GLY A 210 0.21 29.33 3.86
C GLY A 210 0.79 29.77 5.21
N ASP A 211 1.86 29.09 5.62
CA ASP A 211 2.58 29.24 6.89
C ASP A 211 3.24 30.61 7.07
N ASP A 212 3.52 31.33 5.98
CA ASP A 212 4.27 32.57 6.05
C ASP A 212 3.46 33.81 6.47
N ALA A 213 2.15 33.64 6.73
CA ALA A 213 1.31 34.73 7.17
C ALA A 213 1.71 35.26 8.57
N ASP A 214 2.31 34.43 9.40
CA ASP A 214 2.83 34.80 10.71
C ASP A 214 4.23 35.44 10.65
N ARG A 215 4.99 35.18 9.58
CA ARG A 215 6.30 35.82 9.33
C ARG A 215 6.22 37.10 8.53
N MET A 216 5.13 37.32 7.82
CA MET A 216 4.87 38.57 7.09
C MET A 216 4.28 39.67 8.01
N THR A 217 4.85 39.85 9.18
CA THR A 217 4.42 40.88 10.12
C THR A 217 4.57 42.31 9.61
N SER A 218 5.21 42.50 8.47
CA SER A 218 5.39 43.81 7.84
C SER A 218 4.41 44.14 6.70
N THR A 219 3.67 43.13 6.22
CA THR A 219 2.72 43.35 5.13
C THR A 219 1.34 42.88 5.55
N LYS A 220 0.55 43.73 6.13
CA LYS A 220 -0.86 43.49 6.37
C LYS A 220 -1.56 43.28 5.00
N ALA A 221 -2.32 42.22 4.84
CA ALA A 221 -3.27 42.13 3.75
C ALA A 221 -4.22 43.33 3.86
N VAL A 222 -4.13 44.23 2.92
CA VAL A 222 -5.02 45.39 2.87
C VAL A 222 -6.28 44.91 2.14
N TYR A 223 -7.33 44.71 2.91
CA TYR A 223 -8.66 44.52 2.35
C TYR A 223 -9.16 45.86 1.85
N THR A 224 -9.20 46.05 0.55
CA THR A 224 -9.87 47.22 -0.01
C THR A 224 -11.33 46.81 -0.28
N ASP A 225 -12.25 47.42 0.45
CA ASP A 225 -13.66 47.25 0.19
C ASP A 225 -13.98 47.77 -1.23
N ILE A 226 -14.41 46.90 -2.10
CA ILE A 226 -14.64 47.20 -3.52
C ILE A 226 -15.73 48.26 -3.72
N ASN A 227 -16.62 48.42 -2.74
CA ASN A 227 -17.71 49.39 -2.82
C ASN A 227 -17.34 50.76 -2.25
N THR A 228 -16.46 50.81 -1.26
CA THR A 228 -16.10 52.05 -0.57
C THR A 228 -14.68 52.52 -0.89
N GLY A 229 -13.85 51.71 -1.51
CA GLY A 229 -12.42 52.00 -1.79
C GLY A 229 -11.59 52.22 -0.53
N LYS A 230 -12.12 51.85 0.66
CA LYS A 230 -11.36 52.00 1.94
C LYS A 230 -10.65 50.70 2.28
N ALA A 231 -9.41 50.80 2.72
CA ALA A 231 -8.58 49.71 3.24
C ALA A 231 -8.83 49.49 4.72
#